data_eda8fc8e3c3a178c8d039293ff96bb56
#
_entry.id   eda8fc8e3c3a178c8d039293ff96bb56
#
_cell.length_a   1.000
_cell.length_b   1.000
_cell.length_c   1.000
_cell.angle_alpha   90.00
_cell.angle_beta   90.00
_cell.angle_gamma   90.00
#
_symmetry.space_group_name_H-M   'P 1'
#
loop_
_entity.id
_entity.type
_entity.pdbx_description
1 polymer ?
#
loop_
_entity_poly.entity_id
_entity_poly.type
_entity_poly.pdbx_seq_one_letter_code
_entity_poly.pdbx_strand_id
1 'polypeptide(L)'
;MSLFQPKGNPRGLSHPFPVRFLLTRNPEPGTRNSELGTRNSELGTRKSELMIHWPAVHREALDILVRYLQIDTTNPPGNEKPAARYLGSLLEAEGIETEYIEIAPEREALVARLRGDGSKRPLMLCNHTDVVPVEEQYWDVPPFEGVVRDGRVYGRGAVDMKGAGVMQLIAFLLLRREAVPLKRDVVFLAEPDEEAGSGLGMKWLCDNRPDVVDVEFELSEGGTGVSRFAGKPVRLFNVATNEKSGSGGLKLTAVGTPGHGSRPHEDNSAIHLMRALLKLHDWDRGITYTPDTRAYLERLAEAGLVPPLSDTAAVEAQIRRSPALYAAFCNTLNVTMVRSGMKINVIPAKSEALLDCRLLPGQSPEDWRRQVIERIDDPRIEVEFARNPGTFQPAPAEWDTELFWTINSVVKEAMEDAVVVPSMTVGATDNRFLRARGIPAYGFIPCLLSPEESAGFHGNNEFLTIDNLNMGCELMYEVVRRMSA
;
A
#
# COMPACT_ATOMS: atom_id res chain seq x y z
N MET A 1 47.46 7.70 -6.21
CA MET A 1 47.63 9.02 -6.84
C MET A 1 46.32 9.39 -7.46
N SER A 2 45.72 10.27 -6.80
CA SER A 2 45.18 11.59 -7.02
C SER A 2 43.66 11.60 -7.24
N LEU A 3 42.92 11.92 -6.19
CA LEU A 3 42.09 13.11 -6.00
C LEU A 3 40.79 13.20 -6.83
N PHE A 4 39.64 12.93 -6.19
CA PHE A 4 38.46 13.72 -6.44
C PHE A 4 37.78 14.05 -5.07
N GLN A 5 37.80 15.34 -4.72
CA GLN A 5 37.01 15.91 -3.66
C GLN A 5 35.61 16.28 -4.17
N PRO A 6 34.55 16.13 -3.38
CA PRO A 6 33.24 16.64 -3.75
C PRO A 6 33.09 18.13 -3.38
N LYS A 7 32.67 18.92 -4.34
CA LYS A 7 32.27 20.33 -4.12
C LYS A 7 30.77 20.43 -3.86
N GLY A 8 30.45 21.17 -2.79
CA GLY A 8 29.31 22.08 -2.78
C GLY A 8 27.95 21.52 -2.42
N ASN A 9 27.58 21.69 -1.18
CA ASN A 9 26.26 21.59 -0.62
C ASN A 9 25.34 22.73 -1.13
N PRO A 10 24.19 22.49 -1.76
CA PRO A 10 23.14 23.50 -1.84
C PRO A 10 22.15 23.30 -0.68
N ARG A 11 22.05 24.31 0.14
CA ARG A 11 21.12 24.45 1.27
C ARG A 11 19.70 24.14 0.82
N GLY A 12 19.15 23.01 1.28
CA GLY A 12 17.74 22.68 1.15
C GLY A 12 16.91 23.56 2.08
N LEU A 13 15.96 24.24 1.51
CA LEU A 13 14.90 24.95 2.23
C LEU A 13 13.89 23.89 2.73
N SER A 14 14.08 23.44 3.96
CA SER A 14 13.05 22.71 4.70
C SER A 14 12.17 23.74 5.42
N HIS A 15 11.04 24.10 4.82
CA HIS A 15 9.97 24.74 5.57
C HIS A 15 8.92 23.67 5.88
N PRO A 16 8.61 23.45 7.16
CA PRO A 16 7.46 22.64 7.53
C PRO A 16 6.18 23.36 7.09
N PHE A 17 5.36 22.69 6.30
CA PHE A 17 4.06 23.23 5.89
C PHE A 17 3.07 23.05 7.04
N PRO A 18 2.39 24.11 7.52
CA PRO A 18 1.37 23.95 8.54
C PRO A 18 0.12 23.32 7.94
N VAL A 19 -0.30 22.21 8.50
CA VAL A 19 -1.64 21.66 8.30
C VAL A 19 -2.61 22.57 9.05
N ARG A 20 -3.50 23.26 8.33
CA ARG A 20 -4.54 24.10 8.92
C ARG A 20 -5.89 23.39 8.83
N PHE A 21 -6.34 22.82 9.94
CA PHE A 21 -7.77 22.59 10.09
C PHE A 21 -8.45 23.93 10.37
N LEU A 22 -9.43 24.29 9.55
CA LEU A 22 -10.25 25.46 9.76
C LEU A 22 -11.15 25.24 10.97
N LEU A 23 -10.70 25.69 12.15
CA LEU A 23 -11.55 25.88 13.29
C LEU A 23 -12.46 27.08 13.01
N THR A 24 -13.75 26.91 13.12
CA THR A 24 -14.76 27.96 13.05
C THR A 24 -14.42 29.09 14.01
N ARG A 25 -14.39 30.33 13.47
CA ARG A 25 -14.11 31.56 14.23
C ARG A 25 -15.10 31.73 15.37
N ASN A 26 -14.57 31.91 16.58
CA ASN A 26 -15.33 32.51 17.69
C ASN A 26 -15.51 34.03 17.45
N PRO A 27 -16.68 34.61 17.75
CA PRO A 27 -16.85 36.07 17.79
C PRO A 27 -16.20 36.64 19.03
N GLU A 28 -15.60 37.85 18.87
CA GLU A 28 -14.99 38.61 19.95
C GLU A 28 -16.00 38.98 21.05
N PRO A 29 -15.54 39.23 22.31
CA PRO A 29 -16.42 39.58 23.41
C PRO A 29 -16.75 41.08 23.38
N GLY A 30 -18.02 41.38 23.08
CA GLY A 30 -18.61 42.70 23.28
C GLY A 30 -19.01 42.93 24.74
N THR A 31 -18.70 44.11 25.24
CA THR A 31 -18.89 44.61 26.60
C THR A 31 -20.33 44.79 27.03
N ARG A 32 -20.59 44.43 28.32
CA ARG A 32 -21.55 44.91 29.34
C ARG A 32 -22.96 45.36 28.94
N ASN A 33 -23.96 44.78 29.54
CA ASN A 33 -24.70 45.44 30.64
C ASN A 33 -25.63 44.49 31.39
N SER A 34 -25.77 44.81 32.68
CA SER A 34 -26.55 44.14 33.73
C SER A 34 -28.07 44.19 33.50
N GLU A 35 -28.76 43.12 33.76
CA GLU A 35 -30.06 43.13 34.47
C GLU A 35 -30.39 41.77 35.09
N LEU A 36 -30.77 41.81 36.37
CA LEU A 36 -31.24 40.66 37.15
C LEU A 36 -32.63 40.20 36.68
N GLY A 37 -32.75 38.92 36.45
CA GLY A 37 -34.01 38.27 36.20
C GLY A 37 -33.97 36.79 36.53
N THR A 38 -34.43 36.40 37.70
CA THR A 38 -34.64 35.03 38.16
C THR A 38 -35.54 34.23 37.21
N ARG A 39 -35.08 33.08 36.74
CA ARG A 39 -35.95 31.89 36.55
C ARG A 39 -35.15 30.59 36.36
N ASN A 40 -35.62 29.62 37.05
CA ASN A 40 -35.33 28.21 37.19
C ASN A 40 -34.79 27.45 35.95
N SER A 41 -33.83 26.58 36.27
CA SER A 41 -33.67 25.18 35.84
C SER A 41 -33.96 24.82 34.38
N GLU A 42 -32.89 24.82 33.61
CA GLU A 42 -32.64 23.77 32.63
C GLU A 42 -31.14 23.48 32.67
N LEU A 43 -30.76 22.41 33.36
CA LEU A 43 -29.47 21.76 33.26
C LEU A 43 -29.39 21.10 31.89
N GLY A 44 -29.21 21.92 30.86
CA GLY A 44 -28.66 21.48 29.59
C GLY A 44 -27.17 21.23 29.78
N THR A 45 -26.79 19.98 29.94
CA THR A 45 -25.42 19.54 29.85
C THR A 45 -24.87 19.91 28.47
N ARG A 46 -24.26 21.10 28.37
CA ARG A 46 -23.29 21.36 27.30
C ARG A 46 -22.15 20.37 27.54
N LYS A 47 -22.15 19.22 26.81
CA LYS A 47 -20.92 18.49 26.57
C LYS A 47 -19.96 19.51 26.00
N SER A 48 -18.93 19.90 26.76
CA SER A 48 -17.77 20.57 26.19
C SER A 48 -17.28 19.64 25.08
N GLU A 49 -17.26 20.10 23.83
CA GLU A 49 -16.51 19.43 22.78
C GLU A 49 -15.07 19.35 23.30
N LEU A 50 -14.67 18.20 23.79
CA LEU A 50 -13.30 17.91 24.16
C LEU A 50 -12.50 17.98 22.86
N MET A 51 -11.79 19.09 22.66
CA MET A 51 -10.90 19.21 21.50
C MET A 51 -9.74 18.24 21.68
N ILE A 52 -9.51 17.35 20.69
CA ILE A 52 -8.38 16.42 20.67
C ILE A 52 -7.08 17.20 20.88
N HIS A 53 -6.31 16.79 21.88
CA HIS A 53 -5.01 17.39 22.14
C HIS A 53 -3.93 16.72 21.28
N TRP A 54 -3.89 17.04 19.99
CA TRP A 54 -3.01 16.44 19.00
C TRP A 54 -1.55 16.31 19.44
N PRO A 55 -0.89 17.30 20.10
CA PRO A 55 0.48 17.11 20.56
C PRO A 55 0.69 15.95 21.55
N ALA A 56 -0.31 15.54 22.30
CA ALA A 56 -0.24 14.34 23.14
C ALA A 56 -0.44 13.07 22.33
N VAL A 57 -1.42 13.07 21.42
CA VAL A 57 -1.70 11.96 20.50
C VAL A 57 -0.48 11.65 19.61
N HIS A 58 0.19 12.69 19.08
CA HIS A 58 1.39 12.54 18.26
C HIS A 58 2.55 11.89 19.03
N ARG A 59 2.76 12.28 20.30
CA ARG A 59 3.77 11.63 21.15
C ARG A 59 3.40 10.16 21.41
N GLU A 60 2.15 9.88 21.72
CA GLU A 60 1.66 8.52 21.91
C GLU A 60 1.86 7.66 20.65
N ALA A 61 1.49 8.17 19.47
CA ALA A 61 1.68 7.49 18.20
C ALA A 61 3.17 7.17 17.94
N LEU A 62 4.07 8.13 18.22
CA LEU A 62 5.50 7.94 18.10
C LEU A 62 6.01 6.85 19.06
N ASP A 63 5.60 6.91 20.33
CA ASP A 63 6.01 5.94 21.36
C ASP A 63 5.50 4.52 21.01
N ILE A 64 4.27 4.41 20.49
CA ILE A 64 3.70 3.15 20.04
C ILE A 64 4.49 2.62 18.83
N LEU A 65 4.76 3.46 17.82
CA LEU A 65 5.51 3.04 16.63
C LEU A 65 6.92 2.56 16.99
N VAL A 66 7.65 3.30 17.82
CA VAL A 66 9.00 2.91 18.25
C VAL A 66 8.99 1.52 18.90
N ARG A 67 8.05 1.27 19.82
CA ARG A 67 7.93 -0.05 20.48
C ARG A 67 7.49 -1.15 19.52
N TYR A 68 6.60 -0.82 18.57
CA TYR A 68 6.13 -1.78 17.59
C TYR A 68 7.24 -2.19 16.60
N LEU A 69 8.12 -1.25 16.22
CA LEU A 69 9.29 -1.54 15.40
C LEU A 69 10.32 -2.42 16.12
N GLN A 70 10.34 -2.40 17.46
CA GLN A 70 11.23 -3.25 18.28
C GLN A 70 10.78 -4.72 18.33
N ILE A 71 9.59 -5.03 17.84
CA ILE A 71 9.09 -6.40 17.72
C ILE A 71 9.46 -6.91 16.33
N ASP A 72 10.45 -7.79 16.26
CA ASP A 72 10.86 -8.44 15.02
C ASP A 72 9.80 -9.47 14.60
N THR A 73 9.13 -9.18 13.49
CA THR A 73 8.11 -10.01 12.86
C THR A 73 8.51 -10.40 11.44
N THR A 74 9.79 -10.64 11.23
CA THR A 74 10.34 -11.02 9.93
C THR A 74 9.66 -12.28 9.38
N ASN A 75 9.19 -12.21 8.17
CA ASN A 75 8.56 -13.30 7.45
C ASN A 75 9.27 -13.57 6.09
N PRO A 76 9.81 -14.77 5.84
CA PRO A 76 9.84 -15.94 6.71
C PRO A 76 10.82 -15.81 7.89
N PRO A 77 10.64 -16.55 9.01
CA PRO A 77 9.67 -17.63 9.22
C PRO A 77 8.27 -17.17 9.62
N GLY A 78 8.09 -15.91 10.08
CA GLY A 78 6.87 -15.38 10.65
C GLY A 78 6.71 -15.72 12.15
N ASN A 79 6.45 -14.70 12.97
CA ASN A 79 6.24 -14.78 14.41
C ASN A 79 5.45 -13.56 14.89
N GLU A 80 4.31 -13.33 14.29
CA GLU A 80 3.52 -12.10 14.45
C GLU A 80 2.75 -12.04 15.78
N LYS A 81 2.64 -13.17 16.51
CA LYS A 81 1.96 -13.24 17.80
C LYS A 81 2.40 -12.16 18.82
N PRO A 82 3.70 -11.86 19.03
CA PRO A 82 4.10 -10.77 19.92
C PRO A 82 3.58 -9.39 19.48
N ALA A 83 3.49 -9.14 18.17
CA ALA A 83 2.97 -7.90 17.60
C ALA A 83 1.46 -7.78 17.84
N ALA A 84 0.68 -8.83 17.53
CA ALA A 84 -0.75 -8.89 17.80
C ALA A 84 -1.04 -8.67 19.30
N ARG A 85 -0.27 -9.30 20.18
CA ARG A 85 -0.41 -9.14 21.64
C ARG A 85 -0.04 -7.74 22.12
N TYR A 86 0.98 -7.11 21.54
CA TYR A 86 1.32 -5.73 21.86
C TYR A 86 0.19 -4.77 21.49
N LEU A 87 -0.32 -4.83 20.25
CA LEU A 87 -1.42 -3.98 19.80
C LEU A 87 -2.69 -4.22 20.62
N GLY A 88 -3.01 -5.50 20.90
CA GLY A 88 -4.16 -5.87 21.71
C GLY A 88 -4.08 -5.33 23.13
N SER A 89 -2.88 -5.33 23.76
CA SER A 89 -2.70 -4.77 25.10
C SER A 89 -3.04 -3.27 25.18
N LEU A 90 -2.80 -2.52 24.10
CA LEU A 90 -3.15 -1.10 24.00
C LEU A 90 -4.66 -0.91 23.92
N LEU A 91 -5.34 -1.77 23.18
CA LEU A 91 -6.80 -1.76 23.06
C LEU A 91 -7.49 -2.18 24.36
N GLU A 92 -6.99 -3.22 25.00
CA GLU A 92 -7.48 -3.74 26.29
C GLU A 92 -7.33 -2.70 27.41
N ALA A 93 -6.24 -1.91 27.41
CA ALA A 93 -6.03 -0.82 28.35
C ALA A 93 -7.13 0.28 28.24
N GLU A 94 -7.77 0.43 27.10
CA GLU A 94 -8.92 1.33 26.87
C GLU A 94 -10.28 0.63 27.10
N GLY A 95 -10.27 -0.59 27.62
CA GLY A 95 -11.48 -1.38 27.85
C GLY A 95 -12.18 -1.82 26.57
N ILE A 96 -11.41 -2.01 25.50
CA ILE A 96 -11.90 -2.55 24.22
C ILE A 96 -11.69 -4.06 24.24
N GLU A 97 -12.74 -4.81 23.93
CA GLU A 97 -12.67 -6.26 23.82
C GLU A 97 -11.87 -6.67 22.58
N THR A 98 -10.92 -7.59 22.76
CA THR A 98 -10.05 -8.11 21.71
C THR A 98 -10.25 -9.60 21.53
N GLU A 99 -10.17 -10.05 20.28
CA GLU A 99 -10.13 -11.47 19.91
C GLU A 99 -8.79 -11.75 19.25
N TYR A 100 -8.13 -12.82 19.72
CA TYR A 100 -6.89 -13.31 19.11
C TYR A 100 -7.19 -14.63 18.39
N ILE A 101 -6.92 -14.67 17.08
CA ILE A 101 -7.16 -15.82 16.24
C ILE A 101 -5.81 -16.45 15.92
N GLU A 102 -5.50 -17.57 16.57
CA GLU A 102 -4.29 -18.35 16.24
C GLU A 102 -4.51 -19.11 14.94
N ILE A 103 -3.84 -18.70 13.88
CA ILE A 103 -3.93 -19.28 12.53
C ILE A 103 -2.91 -20.42 12.39
N ALA A 104 -1.72 -20.23 12.94
CA ALA A 104 -0.65 -21.21 13.02
C ALA A 104 0.19 -20.94 14.29
N PRO A 105 1.08 -21.85 14.70
CA PRO A 105 1.98 -21.58 15.81
C PRO A 105 2.74 -20.25 15.61
N GLU A 106 2.74 -19.39 16.63
CA GLU A 106 3.35 -18.05 16.65
C GLU A 106 2.74 -17.05 15.63
N ARG A 107 1.65 -17.39 14.94
CA ARG A 107 0.96 -16.55 13.97
C ARG A 107 -0.47 -16.27 14.42
N GLU A 108 -0.71 -15.09 14.96
CA GLU A 108 -2.01 -14.66 15.45
C GLU A 108 -2.50 -13.42 14.69
N ALA A 109 -3.78 -13.41 14.32
CA ALA A 109 -4.49 -12.17 13.97
C ALA A 109 -5.15 -11.60 15.22
N LEU A 110 -5.18 -10.27 15.32
CA LEU A 110 -5.90 -9.52 16.34
C LEU A 110 -7.11 -8.87 15.73
N VAL A 111 -8.28 -9.09 16.32
CA VAL A 111 -9.56 -8.43 15.95
C VAL A 111 -10.07 -7.64 17.12
N ALA A 112 -10.46 -6.38 16.89
CA ALA A 112 -11.20 -5.57 17.84
C ALA A 112 -12.36 -4.86 17.12
N ARG A 113 -13.45 -4.58 17.86
CA ARG A 113 -14.65 -4.01 17.24
C ARG A 113 -15.27 -2.93 18.14
N LEU A 114 -15.41 -1.72 17.60
CA LEU A 114 -16.27 -0.69 18.17
C LEU A 114 -17.67 -0.84 17.57
N ARG A 115 -18.68 -0.97 18.42
CA ARG A 115 -20.06 -1.17 17.98
C ARG A 115 -20.73 0.14 17.62
N GLY A 116 -21.38 0.17 16.44
CA GLY A 116 -22.28 1.21 15.99
C GLY A 116 -23.74 0.86 16.27
N ASP A 117 -24.64 1.72 15.80
CA ASP A 117 -26.10 1.50 15.91
C ASP A 117 -26.64 0.49 14.86
N GLY A 118 -25.79 0.05 13.96
CA GLY A 118 -26.10 -0.93 12.91
C GLY A 118 -26.86 -0.37 11.71
N SER A 119 -27.00 0.95 11.58
CA SER A 119 -27.69 1.57 10.45
C SER A 119 -26.88 1.50 9.15
N LYS A 120 -25.57 1.26 9.23
CA LYS A 120 -24.67 0.99 8.10
C LYS A 120 -23.86 -0.29 8.35
N ARG A 121 -23.41 -0.96 7.27
CA ARG A 121 -22.53 -2.12 7.38
C ARG A 121 -21.12 -1.70 7.86
N PRO A 122 -20.35 -2.63 8.45
CA PRO A 122 -19.06 -2.30 9.09
C PRO A 122 -18.02 -1.70 8.15
N LEU A 123 -17.10 -0.89 8.72
CA LEU A 123 -15.85 -0.47 8.12
C LEU A 123 -14.69 -1.23 8.78
N MET A 124 -13.76 -1.76 8.01
CA MET A 124 -12.56 -2.41 8.52
C MET A 124 -11.31 -1.55 8.29
N LEU A 125 -10.48 -1.46 9.31
CA LEU A 125 -9.12 -0.97 9.27
C LEU A 125 -8.21 -2.19 9.36
N CYS A 126 -7.55 -2.53 8.26
CA CYS A 126 -6.72 -3.71 8.16
C CYS A 126 -5.25 -3.33 8.02
N ASN A 127 -4.40 -4.01 8.76
CA ASN A 127 -2.96 -3.89 8.62
C ASN A 127 -2.26 -5.23 8.85
N HIS A 128 -1.22 -5.49 8.06
CA HIS A 128 -0.36 -6.64 8.31
C HIS A 128 0.70 -6.32 9.36
N THR A 129 1.09 -7.35 10.10
CA THR A 129 2.03 -7.22 11.22
C THR A 129 3.41 -7.76 10.92
N ASP A 130 3.54 -8.59 9.87
CA ASP A 130 4.81 -9.10 9.40
C ASP A 130 5.59 -8.07 8.58
N VAL A 131 6.87 -8.35 8.40
CA VAL A 131 7.80 -7.51 7.63
C VAL A 131 8.78 -8.38 6.85
N VAL A 132 9.28 -7.89 5.71
CA VAL A 132 10.31 -8.59 4.93
C VAL A 132 11.65 -8.68 5.67
N PRO A 133 12.49 -9.68 5.35
CA PRO A 133 13.83 -9.83 5.91
C PRO A 133 14.73 -8.61 5.68
N VAL A 134 15.73 -8.45 6.52
CA VAL A 134 16.74 -7.39 6.44
C VAL A 134 18.13 -7.99 6.25
N GLU A 135 19.01 -7.22 5.62
CA GLU A 135 20.46 -7.47 5.56
C GLU A 135 21.15 -6.39 6.40
N GLU A 136 21.24 -6.63 7.71
CA GLU A 136 21.68 -5.65 8.73
C GLU A 136 22.99 -4.94 8.39
N GLN A 137 23.93 -5.60 7.67
CA GLN A 137 25.20 -5.03 7.27
C GLN A 137 25.07 -3.82 6.30
N TYR A 138 23.90 -3.59 5.74
CA TYR A 138 23.61 -2.46 4.86
C TYR A 138 22.75 -1.37 5.52
N TRP A 139 22.47 -1.50 6.81
CA TRP A 139 21.73 -0.50 7.57
C TRP A 139 22.68 0.41 8.35
N ASP A 140 22.39 1.71 8.36
CA ASP A 140 23.14 2.72 9.12
C ASP A 140 22.73 2.74 10.60
N VAL A 141 21.59 2.14 10.93
CA VAL A 141 21.02 1.98 12.27
C VAL A 141 20.44 0.57 12.43
N PRO A 142 20.37 0.00 13.64
CA PRO A 142 19.73 -1.30 13.81
C PRO A 142 18.28 -1.30 13.35
N PRO A 143 17.85 -2.25 12.47
CA PRO A 143 16.55 -2.22 11.82
C PRO A 143 15.36 -2.50 12.74
N PHE A 144 15.60 -3.08 13.92
CA PHE A 144 14.57 -3.40 14.90
C PHE A 144 14.78 -2.69 16.26
N GLU A 145 15.31 -1.46 16.25
CA GLU A 145 15.43 -0.65 17.47
C GLU A 145 14.49 0.56 17.49
N GLY A 146 13.83 0.88 16.38
CA GLY A 146 12.94 2.04 16.29
C GLY A 146 13.68 3.36 16.56
N VAL A 147 14.82 3.55 15.90
CA VAL A 147 15.72 4.68 16.17
C VAL A 147 15.09 6.00 15.73
N VAL A 148 14.91 6.92 16.68
CA VAL A 148 14.43 8.28 16.39
C VAL A 148 15.64 9.22 16.21
N ARG A 149 15.79 9.79 15.01
CA ARG A 149 16.88 10.69 14.68
C ARG A 149 16.46 11.68 13.58
N ASP A 150 16.80 12.94 13.74
CA ASP A 150 16.58 14.00 12.73
C ASP A 150 15.14 14.08 12.20
N GLY A 151 14.14 13.96 13.09
CA GLY A 151 12.72 14.01 12.75
C GLY A 151 12.20 12.77 12.01
N ARG A 152 12.92 11.64 12.06
CA ARG A 152 12.62 10.37 11.41
C ARG A 152 12.60 9.24 12.43
N VAL A 153 11.75 8.26 12.20
CA VAL A 153 11.73 6.98 12.90
C VAL A 153 12.22 5.91 11.94
N TYR A 154 13.36 5.33 12.24
CA TYR A 154 13.98 4.27 11.44
C TYR A 154 13.60 2.90 11.99
N GLY A 155 13.27 2.01 11.09
CA GLY A 155 13.03 0.60 11.40
C GLY A 155 12.36 -0.13 10.25
N ARG A 156 12.59 -1.42 10.12
CA ARG A 156 11.88 -2.26 9.17
C ARG A 156 10.39 -2.31 9.56
N GLY A 157 9.52 -1.96 8.61
CA GLY A 157 8.09 -1.81 8.84
C GLY A 157 7.65 -0.37 9.14
N ALA A 158 8.57 0.61 9.18
CA ALA A 158 8.20 2.00 9.48
C ALA A 158 7.22 2.57 8.45
N VAL A 159 7.33 2.18 7.19
CA VAL A 159 6.43 2.54 6.08
C VAL A 159 5.54 1.36 5.69
N ASP A 160 6.08 0.14 5.67
CA ASP A 160 5.44 -1.08 5.22
C ASP A 160 5.30 -2.12 6.34
N MET A 161 4.14 -2.20 7.10
CA MET A 161 3.14 -1.14 7.18
C MET A 161 2.82 -0.79 8.64
N LYS A 162 3.78 -1.05 9.59
CA LYS A 162 3.55 -0.78 11.03
C LYS A 162 3.21 0.68 11.31
N GLY A 163 3.81 1.61 10.56
CA GLY A 163 3.47 3.04 10.65
C GLY A 163 2.00 3.30 10.33
N ALA A 164 1.49 2.75 9.24
CA ALA A 164 0.07 2.84 8.87
C ALA A 164 -0.82 2.12 9.89
N GLY A 165 -0.39 0.96 10.39
CA GLY A 165 -1.08 0.25 11.48
C GLY A 165 -1.23 1.10 12.74
N VAL A 166 -0.21 1.89 13.10
CA VAL A 166 -0.31 2.85 14.22
C VAL A 166 -1.30 3.98 13.92
N MET A 167 -1.31 4.53 12.69
CA MET A 167 -2.29 5.56 12.31
C MET A 167 -3.72 5.03 12.42
N GLN A 168 -3.97 3.81 11.98
CA GLN A 168 -5.26 3.12 12.11
C GLN A 168 -5.61 2.87 13.58
N LEU A 169 -4.66 2.39 14.38
CA LEU A 169 -4.86 2.18 15.81
C LEU A 169 -5.22 3.47 16.54
N ILE A 170 -4.50 4.55 16.29
CA ILE A 170 -4.79 5.87 16.89
C ILE A 170 -6.17 6.36 16.50
N ALA A 171 -6.55 6.22 15.22
CA ALA A 171 -7.90 6.58 14.78
C ALA A 171 -8.97 5.78 15.53
N PHE A 172 -8.77 4.48 15.68
CA PHE A 172 -9.67 3.58 16.40
C PHE A 172 -9.79 3.93 17.90
N LEU A 173 -8.65 4.18 18.57
CA LEU A 173 -8.60 4.59 19.97
C LEU A 173 -9.30 5.94 20.19
N LEU A 174 -9.12 6.91 19.30
CA LEU A 174 -9.76 8.22 19.38
C LEU A 174 -11.27 8.14 19.23
N LEU A 175 -11.80 7.28 18.34
CA LEU A 175 -13.25 7.04 18.26
C LEU A 175 -13.81 6.59 19.61
N ARG A 176 -13.11 5.72 20.32
CA ARG A 176 -13.48 5.22 21.66
C ARG A 176 -13.40 6.31 22.71
N ARG A 177 -12.27 7.04 22.77
CA ARG A 177 -12.00 8.08 23.76
C ARG A 177 -12.95 9.27 23.64
N GLU A 178 -13.23 9.71 22.41
CA GLU A 178 -14.18 10.80 22.12
C GLU A 178 -15.65 10.34 22.17
N ALA A 179 -15.90 9.06 22.44
CA ALA A 179 -17.24 8.48 22.48
C ALA A 179 -18.09 8.86 21.25
N VAL A 180 -17.47 8.79 20.06
CA VAL A 180 -18.12 9.15 18.79
C VAL A 180 -19.36 8.26 18.58
N PRO A 181 -20.55 8.84 18.32
CA PRO A 181 -21.73 8.03 17.99
C PRO A 181 -21.53 7.36 16.62
N LEU A 182 -21.45 6.05 16.60
CA LEU A 182 -21.15 5.30 15.38
C LEU A 182 -22.44 4.76 14.74
N LYS A 183 -22.60 4.93 13.44
CA LYS A 183 -23.66 4.34 12.60
C LYS A 183 -23.31 2.95 12.10
N ARG A 184 -22.02 2.61 12.10
CA ARG A 184 -21.50 1.31 11.69
C ARG A 184 -20.48 0.81 12.70
N ASP A 185 -20.34 -0.50 12.78
CA ASP A 185 -19.20 -1.07 13.49
C ASP A 185 -17.92 -0.63 12.79
N VAL A 186 -16.90 -0.33 13.59
CA VAL A 186 -15.52 -0.19 13.10
C VAL A 186 -14.73 -1.39 13.59
N VAL A 187 -14.11 -2.11 12.66
CA VAL A 187 -13.29 -3.29 12.93
C VAL A 187 -11.82 -2.90 12.77
N PHE A 188 -11.02 -3.18 13.78
CA PHE A 188 -9.56 -3.14 13.69
C PHE A 188 -9.06 -4.57 13.53
N LEU A 189 -8.36 -4.84 12.43
CA LEU A 189 -7.77 -6.13 12.12
C LEU A 189 -6.26 -5.93 11.92
N ALA A 190 -5.46 -6.59 12.76
CA ALA A 190 -4.02 -6.72 12.56
C ALA A 190 -3.71 -8.19 12.27
N GLU A 191 -3.21 -8.50 11.08
CA GLU A 191 -3.13 -9.86 10.57
C GLU A 191 -1.71 -10.24 10.13
N PRO A 192 -1.37 -11.54 10.10
CA PRO A 192 -0.06 -12.02 9.69
C PRO A 192 0.03 -12.35 8.20
N ASP A 193 1.26 -12.59 7.69
CA ASP A 193 1.58 -13.33 6.46
C ASP A 193 1.33 -12.59 5.13
N GLU A 194 1.13 -11.28 5.14
CA GLU A 194 0.98 -10.52 3.88
C GLU A 194 2.21 -10.69 2.99
N GLU A 195 3.40 -10.50 3.54
CA GLU A 195 4.69 -10.50 2.85
C GLU A 195 5.08 -11.87 2.25
N ALA A 196 4.41 -12.93 2.69
CA ALA A 196 4.59 -14.27 2.12
C ALA A 196 3.36 -14.75 1.30
N GLY A 197 2.37 -13.88 1.08
CA GLY A 197 1.22 -14.10 0.20
C GLY A 197 -0.06 -14.51 0.90
N SER A 198 -0.17 -14.26 2.21
CA SER A 198 -1.39 -14.29 3.04
C SER A 198 -2.06 -15.65 3.17
N GLY A 199 -1.32 -16.72 2.88
CA GLY A 199 -1.83 -18.08 3.06
C GLY A 199 -2.23 -18.40 4.51
N LEU A 200 -1.55 -17.75 5.46
CA LEU A 200 -1.78 -17.80 6.91
C LEU A 200 -2.25 -16.43 7.46
N GLY A 201 -2.78 -15.55 6.62
CA GLY A 201 -3.29 -14.23 6.94
C GLY A 201 -4.68 -14.00 6.39
N MET A 202 -4.89 -12.91 5.63
CA MET A 202 -6.19 -12.52 5.09
C MET A 202 -6.87 -13.62 4.28
N LYS A 203 -6.13 -14.36 3.47
CA LYS A 203 -6.72 -15.48 2.73
C LYS A 203 -7.33 -16.51 3.68
N TRP A 204 -6.60 -16.89 4.72
CA TRP A 204 -7.09 -17.83 5.71
C TRP A 204 -8.32 -17.30 6.45
N LEU A 205 -8.29 -16.03 6.86
CA LEU A 205 -9.43 -15.37 7.51
C LEU A 205 -10.66 -15.37 6.62
N CYS A 206 -10.49 -15.02 5.37
CA CYS A 206 -11.54 -15.05 4.37
C CYS A 206 -12.19 -16.43 4.19
N ASP A 207 -11.41 -17.49 4.30
CA ASP A 207 -11.88 -18.87 4.08
C ASP A 207 -12.46 -19.50 5.37
N ASN A 208 -11.98 -19.08 6.56
CA ASN A 208 -12.30 -19.73 7.83
C ASN A 208 -13.07 -18.84 8.82
N ARG A 209 -12.97 -17.51 8.69
CA ARG A 209 -13.63 -16.53 9.57
C ARG A 209 -14.34 -15.44 8.76
N PRO A 210 -15.32 -15.83 7.92
CA PRO A 210 -16.08 -14.86 7.12
C PRO A 210 -16.82 -13.81 7.98
N ASP A 211 -17.10 -14.09 9.24
CA ASP A 211 -17.68 -13.17 10.21
C ASP A 211 -16.78 -11.97 10.53
N VAL A 212 -15.46 -12.15 10.46
CA VAL A 212 -14.49 -11.07 10.66
C VAL A 212 -14.46 -10.13 9.45
N VAL A 213 -14.53 -10.70 8.25
CA VAL A 213 -14.33 -9.98 6.97
C VAL A 213 -15.65 -9.56 6.30
N ASP A 214 -16.82 -9.76 6.92
CA ASP A 214 -18.10 -9.26 6.41
C ASP A 214 -18.25 -7.78 6.70
N VAL A 215 -17.71 -6.95 5.83
CA VAL A 215 -17.69 -5.49 5.96
C VAL A 215 -18.22 -4.82 4.69
N GLU A 216 -18.53 -3.52 4.76
CA GLU A 216 -18.92 -2.74 3.60
C GLU A 216 -17.69 -2.17 2.87
N PHE A 217 -16.72 -1.71 3.65
CA PHE A 217 -15.48 -1.12 3.16
C PHE A 217 -14.28 -1.58 3.97
N GLU A 218 -13.13 -1.61 3.34
CA GLU A 218 -11.84 -1.79 3.99
C GLU A 218 -10.90 -0.62 3.67
N LEU A 219 -10.12 -0.21 4.67
CA LEU A 219 -8.93 0.62 4.54
C LEU A 219 -7.70 -0.16 4.96
N SER A 220 -6.75 -0.28 4.04
CA SER A 220 -5.47 -0.94 4.26
C SER A 220 -4.35 -0.20 3.51
N GLU A 221 -3.32 -0.91 3.09
CA GLU A 221 -2.17 -0.39 2.37
C GLU A 221 -2.33 -0.40 0.84
N GLY A 222 -1.29 0.09 0.13
CA GLY A 222 -1.14 0.05 -1.34
C GLY A 222 -1.27 1.42 -2.01
N GLY A 223 -1.79 2.44 -1.32
CA GLY A 223 -1.86 3.82 -1.80
C GLY A 223 -1.18 4.78 -0.83
N THR A 224 -0.31 5.65 -1.34
CA THR A 224 0.40 6.67 -0.56
C THR A 224 0.36 8.02 -1.25
N GLY A 225 0.55 9.10 -0.49
CA GLY A 225 0.82 10.40 -1.06
C GLY A 225 2.27 10.52 -1.51
N VAL A 226 2.50 11.31 -2.56
CA VAL A 226 3.83 11.64 -3.05
C VAL A 226 4.03 13.14 -3.12
N SER A 227 5.23 13.59 -2.71
CA SER A 227 5.60 15.02 -2.69
C SER A 227 6.11 15.52 -4.05
N ARG A 228 6.27 14.66 -5.05
CA ARG A 228 6.73 15.01 -6.40
C ARG A 228 6.03 14.15 -7.46
N PHE A 229 5.63 14.78 -8.56
CA PHE A 229 5.12 14.09 -9.74
C PHE A 229 5.78 14.66 -11.00
N ALA A 230 6.31 13.81 -11.88
CA ALA A 230 7.05 14.22 -13.08
C ALA A 230 8.11 15.31 -12.82
N GLY A 231 8.82 15.21 -11.69
CA GLY A 231 9.85 16.16 -11.26
C GLY A 231 9.35 17.45 -10.62
N LYS A 232 8.05 17.71 -10.62
CA LYS A 232 7.44 18.91 -10.00
C LYS A 232 6.99 18.61 -8.57
N PRO A 233 7.12 19.59 -7.64
CA PRO A 233 6.50 19.49 -6.32
C PRO A 233 4.98 19.39 -6.44
N VAL A 234 4.36 18.52 -5.66
CA VAL A 234 2.91 18.29 -5.64
C VAL A 234 2.52 17.64 -4.31
N ARG A 235 1.26 17.81 -3.91
CA ARG A 235 0.62 16.99 -2.87
C ARG A 235 -0.36 16.05 -3.57
N LEU A 236 0.14 14.91 -4.02
CA LEU A 236 -0.67 13.94 -4.75
C LEU A 236 -0.89 12.70 -3.88
N PHE A 237 -2.13 12.46 -3.50
CA PHE A 237 -2.53 11.29 -2.72
C PHE A 237 -3.15 10.25 -3.64
N ASN A 238 -2.53 9.08 -3.70
CA ASN A 238 -3.03 7.92 -4.40
C ASN A 238 -3.88 7.10 -3.43
N VAL A 239 -5.12 6.83 -3.81
CA VAL A 239 -5.98 5.86 -3.15
C VAL A 239 -5.98 4.62 -4.03
N ALA A 240 -5.37 3.53 -3.58
CA ALA A 240 -5.29 2.30 -4.35
C ALA A 240 -6.64 1.59 -4.33
N THR A 241 -7.44 1.85 -5.35
CA THR A 241 -8.78 1.25 -5.51
C THR A 241 -8.74 -0.11 -6.19
N ASN A 242 -7.68 -0.35 -6.95
CA ASN A 242 -7.41 -1.62 -7.63
C ASN A 242 -5.94 -2.00 -7.54
N GLU A 243 -5.64 -3.25 -7.88
CA GLU A 243 -4.28 -3.76 -7.97
C GLU A 243 -4.11 -4.77 -9.09
N LYS A 244 -2.88 -4.97 -9.52
CA LYS A 244 -2.55 -6.01 -10.50
C LYS A 244 -2.45 -7.36 -9.82
N SER A 245 -2.97 -8.39 -10.50
CA SER A 245 -2.82 -9.76 -10.03
C SER A 245 -1.48 -10.37 -10.41
N GLY A 246 -0.90 -11.19 -9.53
CA GLY A 246 0.16 -12.11 -9.90
C GLY A 246 -0.41 -13.25 -10.74
N SER A 247 0.15 -13.49 -11.93
CA SER A 247 -0.27 -14.60 -12.81
C SER A 247 0.38 -15.95 -12.46
N GLY A 248 1.00 -16.09 -11.30
CA GLY A 248 1.84 -17.25 -10.98
C GLY A 248 3.24 -17.22 -11.63
N GLY A 249 3.53 -16.19 -12.43
CA GLY A 249 4.71 -16.11 -13.26
C GLY A 249 4.72 -17.15 -14.40
N LEU A 250 5.62 -17.01 -15.35
CA LEU A 250 5.79 -17.99 -16.43
C LEU A 250 7.21 -18.56 -16.42
N LYS A 251 7.30 -19.85 -16.73
CA LYS A 251 8.54 -20.55 -16.97
C LYS A 251 8.63 -20.90 -18.45
N LEU A 252 9.71 -20.45 -19.09
CA LEU A 252 10.06 -20.81 -20.45
C LEU A 252 11.11 -21.90 -20.41
N THR A 253 10.89 -22.98 -21.16
CA THR A 253 11.86 -24.06 -21.34
C THR A 253 12.17 -24.20 -22.84
N ALA A 254 13.39 -23.89 -23.23
CA ALA A 254 13.90 -24.13 -24.58
C ALA A 254 14.65 -25.46 -24.64
N VAL A 255 14.37 -26.26 -25.65
CA VAL A 255 15.09 -27.50 -25.93
C VAL A 255 15.89 -27.39 -27.22
N GLY A 256 16.95 -28.17 -27.33
CA GLY A 256 17.79 -28.23 -28.51
C GLY A 256 18.73 -29.43 -28.47
N THR A 257 19.48 -29.65 -29.54
CA THR A 257 20.42 -30.75 -29.62
C THR A 257 21.74 -30.41 -28.88
N PRO A 258 22.16 -31.20 -27.88
CA PRO A 258 23.42 -30.96 -27.19
C PRO A 258 24.58 -31.32 -28.09
N GLY A 259 25.74 -30.63 -27.90
CA GLY A 259 26.89 -30.89 -28.74
C GLY A 259 28.21 -30.35 -28.20
N HIS A 260 29.29 -30.62 -28.92
CA HIS A 260 30.59 -30.09 -28.59
C HIS A 260 30.69 -28.61 -29.03
N GLY A 261 31.11 -27.71 -28.16
CA GLY A 261 31.14 -26.25 -28.42
C GLY A 261 31.96 -25.83 -29.63
N SER A 262 32.93 -26.66 -30.10
CA SER A 262 33.67 -26.42 -31.32
C SER A 262 32.96 -26.82 -32.62
N ARG A 263 31.75 -27.38 -32.53
CA ARG A 263 30.93 -27.82 -33.66
C ARG A 263 29.60 -27.09 -33.64
N PRO A 264 29.54 -25.81 -34.07
CA PRO A 264 28.33 -25.02 -34.04
C PRO A 264 27.25 -25.64 -34.94
N HIS A 265 26.00 -25.58 -34.48
CA HIS A 265 24.80 -25.95 -35.24
C HIS A 265 23.65 -25.01 -34.85
N GLU A 266 22.58 -25.04 -35.64
CA GLU A 266 21.46 -24.09 -35.48
C GLU A 266 20.52 -24.46 -34.32
N ASP A 267 20.47 -25.73 -33.92
CA ASP A 267 19.56 -26.24 -32.88
C ASP A 267 20.19 -26.13 -31.48
N ASN A 268 20.43 -24.90 -31.04
CA ASN A 268 21.02 -24.55 -29.75
C ASN A 268 19.95 -23.98 -28.82
N SER A 269 19.64 -24.67 -27.72
CA SER A 269 18.59 -24.27 -26.77
C SER A 269 18.81 -22.87 -26.19
N ALA A 270 20.06 -22.46 -25.93
CA ALA A 270 20.37 -21.13 -25.41
C ALA A 270 20.02 -20.03 -26.44
N ILE A 271 20.28 -20.27 -27.73
CA ILE A 271 19.93 -19.33 -28.79
C ILE A 271 18.43 -19.26 -29.00
N HIS A 272 17.72 -20.40 -28.91
CA HIS A 272 16.25 -20.42 -28.99
C HIS A 272 15.64 -19.58 -27.86
N LEU A 273 16.09 -19.81 -26.61
CA LEU A 273 15.63 -19.05 -25.46
C LEU A 273 15.89 -17.53 -25.62
N MET A 274 17.12 -17.15 -25.98
CA MET A 274 17.46 -15.73 -26.18
C MET A 274 16.56 -15.07 -27.23
N ARG A 275 16.28 -15.72 -28.36
CA ARG A 275 15.37 -15.20 -29.38
C ARG A 275 13.95 -15.02 -28.86
N ALA A 276 13.44 -15.98 -28.09
CA ALA A 276 12.13 -15.89 -27.46
C ALA A 276 12.07 -14.70 -26.47
N LEU A 277 13.07 -14.56 -25.61
CA LEU A 277 13.14 -13.47 -24.65
C LEU A 277 13.22 -12.09 -25.33
N LEU A 278 13.95 -11.95 -26.42
CA LEU A 278 14.01 -10.70 -27.20
C LEU A 278 12.66 -10.37 -27.82
N LYS A 279 11.95 -11.36 -28.42
CA LYS A 279 10.58 -11.14 -28.94
C LYS A 279 9.61 -10.64 -27.85
N LEU A 280 9.76 -11.14 -26.61
CA LEU A 280 8.94 -10.72 -25.48
C LEU A 280 9.38 -9.35 -24.95
N HIS A 281 10.68 -9.03 -24.95
CA HIS A 281 11.19 -7.73 -24.55
C HIS A 281 10.68 -6.62 -25.48
N ASP A 282 10.76 -6.85 -26.80
CA ASP A 282 10.37 -5.90 -27.84
C ASP A 282 8.85 -5.83 -28.05
N TRP A 283 8.09 -6.61 -27.29
CA TRP A 283 6.63 -6.63 -27.41
C TRP A 283 6.00 -5.40 -26.77
N ASP A 284 5.44 -4.51 -27.59
CA ASP A 284 4.55 -3.44 -27.11
C ASP A 284 3.21 -4.02 -26.69
N ARG A 285 2.94 -4.00 -25.40
CA ARG A 285 1.71 -4.52 -24.80
C ARG A 285 0.56 -3.50 -24.83
N GLY A 286 0.81 -2.33 -25.42
CA GLY A 286 -0.18 -1.27 -25.52
C GLY A 286 -0.47 -0.57 -24.19
N ILE A 287 -1.49 0.27 -24.22
CA ILE A 287 -2.04 0.96 -23.04
C ILE A 287 -3.50 0.55 -22.93
N THR A 288 -3.91 0.08 -21.77
CA THR A 288 -5.28 -0.29 -21.43
C THR A 288 -5.78 0.64 -20.33
N TYR A 289 -6.92 1.30 -20.59
CA TYR A 289 -7.57 2.16 -19.61
C TYR A 289 -8.63 1.37 -18.86
N THR A 290 -8.48 1.21 -17.58
CA THR A 290 -9.52 0.75 -16.66
C THR A 290 -10.31 1.95 -16.13
N PRO A 291 -11.50 1.79 -15.53
CA PRO A 291 -12.26 2.92 -15.00
C PRO A 291 -11.47 3.79 -14.01
N ASP A 292 -10.73 3.17 -13.10
CA ASP A 292 -9.88 3.84 -12.11
C ASP A 292 -8.66 4.53 -12.75
N THR A 293 -7.95 3.88 -13.67
CA THR A 293 -6.80 4.51 -14.34
C THR A 293 -7.22 5.64 -15.29
N ARG A 294 -8.43 5.59 -15.84
CA ARG A 294 -9.01 6.71 -16.58
C ARG A 294 -9.30 7.88 -15.65
N ALA A 295 -10.00 7.64 -14.54
CA ALA A 295 -10.28 8.65 -13.52
C ALA A 295 -9.00 9.24 -12.91
N TYR A 296 -7.97 8.41 -12.71
CA TYR A 296 -6.63 8.87 -12.33
C TYR A 296 -6.10 9.95 -13.26
N LEU A 297 -6.12 9.69 -14.58
CA LEU A 297 -5.62 10.65 -15.55
C LEU A 297 -6.52 11.90 -15.67
N GLU A 298 -7.84 11.74 -15.59
CA GLU A 298 -8.80 12.86 -15.62
C GLU A 298 -8.50 13.83 -14.48
N ARG A 299 -8.37 13.34 -13.26
CA ARG A 299 -8.06 14.17 -12.08
C ARG A 299 -6.67 14.81 -12.15
N LEU A 300 -5.68 14.10 -12.70
CA LEU A 300 -4.36 14.69 -12.95
C LEU A 300 -4.40 15.78 -14.03
N ALA A 301 -5.21 15.60 -15.08
CA ALA A 301 -5.38 16.62 -16.13
C ALA A 301 -6.10 17.86 -15.60
N GLU A 302 -7.13 17.70 -14.78
CA GLU A 302 -7.81 18.80 -14.08
C GLU A 302 -6.84 19.61 -13.21
N ALA A 303 -5.88 18.92 -12.57
CA ALA A 303 -4.81 19.56 -11.78
C ALA A 303 -3.64 20.10 -12.63
N GLY A 304 -3.67 19.97 -13.97
CA GLY A 304 -2.60 20.42 -14.86
C GLY A 304 -1.29 19.62 -14.74
N LEU A 305 -1.36 18.41 -14.23
CA LEU A 305 -0.19 17.53 -14.01
C LEU A 305 0.12 16.64 -15.22
N VAL A 306 -0.89 16.36 -16.04
CA VAL A 306 -0.78 15.67 -17.32
C VAL A 306 -1.51 16.46 -18.41
N PRO A 307 -1.24 16.20 -19.71
CA PRO A 307 -1.99 16.82 -20.79
C PRO A 307 -3.50 16.51 -20.71
N PRO A 308 -4.37 17.35 -21.30
CA PRO A 308 -5.79 17.03 -21.43
C PRO A 308 -6.01 15.70 -22.13
N LEU A 309 -6.98 14.89 -21.68
CA LEU A 309 -7.26 13.57 -22.25
C LEU A 309 -7.69 13.59 -23.71
N SER A 310 -8.12 14.74 -24.21
CA SER A 310 -8.38 14.96 -25.65
C SER A 310 -7.11 14.86 -26.51
N ASP A 311 -5.92 15.10 -25.94
CA ASP A 311 -4.63 14.88 -26.58
C ASP A 311 -4.08 13.49 -26.20
N THR A 312 -4.71 12.46 -26.76
CA THR A 312 -4.37 11.05 -26.46
C THR A 312 -2.89 10.75 -26.71
N ALA A 313 -2.31 11.31 -27.78
CA ALA A 313 -0.91 11.06 -28.12
C ALA A 313 0.06 11.62 -27.05
N ALA A 314 -0.20 12.83 -26.54
CA ALA A 314 0.60 13.43 -25.50
C ALA A 314 0.45 12.68 -24.16
N VAL A 315 -0.76 12.24 -23.81
CA VAL A 315 -1.04 11.44 -22.62
C VAL A 315 -0.30 10.10 -22.68
N GLU A 316 -0.41 9.36 -23.77
CA GLU A 316 0.28 8.09 -23.96
C GLU A 316 1.80 8.25 -23.94
N ALA A 317 2.31 9.31 -24.56
CA ALA A 317 3.75 9.61 -24.50
C ALA A 317 4.22 9.88 -23.08
N GLN A 318 3.40 10.54 -22.25
CA GLN A 318 3.73 10.78 -20.84
C GLN A 318 3.67 9.49 -20.02
N ILE A 319 2.67 8.64 -20.21
CA ILE A 319 2.57 7.33 -19.57
C ILE A 319 3.82 6.50 -19.89
N ARG A 320 4.22 6.41 -21.16
CA ARG A 320 5.38 5.61 -21.59
C ARG A 320 6.73 6.14 -21.10
N ARG A 321 6.85 7.44 -20.76
CA ARG A 321 8.09 8.02 -20.19
C ARG A 321 8.39 7.54 -18.77
N SER A 322 7.40 7.10 -18.03
CA SER A 322 7.55 6.60 -16.66
C SER A 322 7.27 5.10 -16.63
N PRO A 323 8.28 4.22 -16.44
CA PRO A 323 8.05 2.79 -16.33
C PRO A 323 7.05 2.41 -15.23
N ALA A 324 7.08 3.11 -14.09
CA ALA A 324 6.14 2.88 -13.00
C ALA A 324 4.71 3.26 -13.40
N LEU A 325 4.53 4.39 -14.08
CA LEU A 325 3.21 4.80 -14.55
C LEU A 325 2.72 3.83 -15.65
N TYR A 326 3.57 3.50 -16.64
CA TYR A 326 3.20 2.57 -17.70
C TYR A 326 2.77 1.20 -17.16
N ALA A 327 3.41 0.73 -16.09
CA ALA A 327 3.07 -0.53 -15.45
C ALA A 327 1.61 -0.57 -14.93
N ALA A 328 1.02 0.56 -14.58
CA ALA A 328 -0.39 0.63 -14.16
C ALA A 328 -1.38 0.54 -15.34
N PHE A 329 -0.92 0.67 -16.58
CA PHE A 329 -1.75 0.71 -17.79
C PHE A 329 -1.57 -0.48 -18.73
N CYS A 330 -0.76 -1.48 -18.37
CA CYS A 330 -0.56 -2.66 -19.20
C CYS A 330 -0.30 -3.91 -18.37
N ASN A 331 -0.48 -5.09 -18.96
CA ASN A 331 0.09 -6.31 -18.39
C ASN A 331 1.62 -6.23 -18.46
N THR A 332 2.31 -6.51 -17.36
CA THR A 332 3.77 -6.47 -17.32
C THR A 332 4.37 -7.88 -17.40
N LEU A 333 5.54 -7.95 -18.00
CA LEU A 333 6.34 -9.16 -18.11
C LEU A 333 7.80 -8.77 -17.96
N ASN A 334 8.48 -9.35 -16.97
CA ASN A 334 9.91 -9.11 -16.72
C ASN A 334 10.65 -10.44 -16.60
N VAL A 335 11.80 -10.53 -17.28
CA VAL A 335 12.71 -11.68 -17.15
C VAL A 335 13.44 -11.53 -15.82
N THR A 336 13.24 -12.47 -14.90
CA THR A 336 13.84 -12.41 -13.55
C THR A 336 14.96 -13.43 -13.34
N MET A 337 14.89 -14.57 -14.05
CA MET A 337 15.93 -15.60 -13.97
C MET A 337 16.19 -16.21 -15.34
N VAL A 338 17.46 -16.49 -15.64
CA VAL A 338 17.88 -17.24 -16.85
C VAL A 338 18.92 -18.26 -16.42
N ARG A 339 18.73 -19.51 -16.86
CA ARG A 339 19.66 -20.63 -16.61
C ARG A 339 19.94 -21.39 -17.90
N SER A 340 21.21 -21.54 -18.23
CA SER A 340 21.64 -22.25 -19.44
C SER A 340 23.08 -22.75 -19.30
N GLY A 341 23.34 -23.95 -19.82
CA GLY A 341 24.68 -24.52 -19.89
C GLY A 341 25.27 -24.96 -18.56
N MET A 342 26.29 -25.81 -18.62
CA MET A 342 27.02 -26.29 -17.44
C MET A 342 28.54 -26.20 -17.64
N LYS A 343 29.01 -26.15 -18.85
CA LYS A 343 30.42 -26.16 -19.18
C LYS A 343 30.69 -25.45 -20.52
N ILE A 344 31.77 -24.65 -20.58
CA ILE A 344 32.07 -23.76 -21.71
C ILE A 344 32.17 -24.49 -23.05
N ASN A 345 32.57 -25.76 -23.09
CA ASN A 345 32.75 -26.52 -24.33
C ASN A 345 31.56 -27.47 -24.65
N VAL A 346 30.40 -27.26 -24.02
CA VAL A 346 29.18 -28.08 -24.21
C VAL A 346 28.00 -27.19 -24.60
N ILE A 347 27.42 -27.45 -25.77
CA ILE A 347 26.13 -26.83 -26.17
C ILE A 347 25.01 -27.44 -25.32
N PRO A 348 24.21 -26.64 -24.61
CA PRO A 348 23.18 -27.17 -23.73
C PRO A 348 22.00 -27.77 -24.48
N ALA A 349 21.46 -28.89 -23.96
CA ALA A 349 20.23 -29.48 -24.44
C ALA A 349 18.99 -28.71 -24.00
N LYS A 350 19.10 -27.99 -22.86
CA LYS A 350 17.98 -27.29 -22.21
C LYS A 350 18.45 -25.95 -21.67
N SER A 351 17.59 -24.94 -21.82
CA SER A 351 17.76 -23.60 -21.25
C SER A 351 16.43 -23.11 -20.70
N GLU A 352 16.42 -22.42 -19.58
CA GLU A 352 15.22 -22.02 -18.88
C GLU A 352 15.25 -20.55 -18.50
N ALA A 353 14.07 -19.91 -18.48
CA ALA A 353 13.87 -18.57 -17.90
C ALA A 353 12.61 -18.53 -17.04
N LEU A 354 12.64 -17.67 -16.01
CA LEU A 354 11.45 -17.32 -15.22
C LEU A 354 11.07 -15.89 -15.50
N LEU A 355 9.79 -15.66 -15.67
CA LEU A 355 9.20 -14.35 -15.96
C LEU A 355 8.23 -13.98 -14.83
N ASP A 356 8.43 -12.81 -14.21
CA ASP A 356 7.40 -12.17 -13.40
C ASP A 356 6.38 -11.54 -14.33
N CYS A 357 5.11 -11.92 -14.16
CA CYS A 357 4.00 -11.39 -14.94
C CYS A 357 2.94 -10.83 -14.00
N ARG A 358 2.55 -9.56 -14.22
CA ARG A 358 1.49 -8.89 -13.46
C ARG A 358 0.41 -8.46 -14.42
N LEU A 359 -0.83 -8.87 -14.13
CA LEU A 359 -1.99 -8.66 -15.00
C LEU A 359 -2.90 -7.58 -14.45
N LEU A 360 -3.51 -6.82 -15.33
CA LEU A 360 -4.59 -5.88 -14.99
C LEU A 360 -5.80 -6.66 -14.44
N PRO A 361 -6.62 -6.05 -13.57
CA PRO A 361 -7.81 -6.67 -13.02
C PRO A 361 -8.72 -7.25 -14.10
N GLY A 362 -9.29 -8.43 -13.84
CA GLY A 362 -10.17 -9.14 -14.77
C GLY A 362 -9.47 -9.86 -15.92
N GLN A 363 -8.14 -9.79 -16.01
CA GLN A 363 -7.38 -10.52 -17.03
C GLN A 363 -7.16 -11.99 -16.62
N SER A 364 -7.27 -12.92 -17.57
CA SER A 364 -7.06 -14.34 -17.34
C SER A 364 -5.57 -14.72 -17.47
N PRO A 365 -4.94 -15.37 -16.47
CA PRO A 365 -3.58 -15.88 -16.59
C PRO A 365 -3.40 -16.84 -17.76
N GLU A 366 -4.40 -17.67 -18.06
CA GLU A 366 -4.36 -18.64 -19.17
C GLU A 366 -4.40 -17.94 -20.53
N ASP A 367 -5.21 -16.86 -20.66
CA ASP A 367 -5.24 -16.03 -21.87
C ASP A 367 -3.91 -15.31 -22.07
N TRP A 368 -3.33 -14.84 -20.97
CA TRP A 368 -2.00 -14.21 -21.00
C TRP A 368 -0.92 -15.20 -21.44
N ARG A 369 -0.91 -16.41 -20.87
CA ARG A 369 0.02 -17.48 -21.29
C ARG A 369 -0.11 -17.79 -22.77
N ARG A 370 -1.34 -17.89 -23.31
CA ARG A 370 -1.57 -18.09 -24.76
C ARG A 370 -0.99 -16.95 -25.60
N GLN A 371 -1.20 -15.69 -25.21
CA GLN A 371 -0.61 -14.53 -25.90
C GLN A 371 0.92 -14.57 -25.89
N VAL A 372 1.53 -15.00 -24.80
CA VAL A 372 2.99 -15.18 -24.70
C VAL A 372 3.46 -16.27 -25.67
N ILE A 373 2.77 -17.41 -25.73
CA ILE A 373 3.07 -18.50 -26.67
C ILE A 373 2.96 -18.01 -28.12
N GLU A 374 1.87 -17.33 -28.48
CA GLU A 374 1.65 -16.76 -29.81
C GLU A 374 2.75 -15.73 -30.17
N ARG A 375 3.16 -14.89 -29.23
CA ARG A 375 4.22 -13.91 -29.44
C ARG A 375 5.58 -14.55 -29.67
N ILE A 376 5.88 -15.61 -28.95
CA ILE A 376 7.14 -16.37 -29.11
C ILE A 376 7.17 -17.03 -30.48
N ASP A 377 6.07 -17.68 -30.86
CA ASP A 377 5.93 -18.41 -32.14
C ASP A 377 7.15 -19.29 -32.46
N ASP A 378 7.46 -20.18 -31.53
CA ASP A 378 8.55 -21.18 -31.66
C ASP A 378 8.18 -22.45 -30.90
N PRO A 379 7.89 -23.59 -31.59
CA PRO A 379 7.45 -24.82 -30.97
C PRO A 379 8.52 -25.50 -30.09
N ARG A 380 9.77 -25.04 -30.13
CA ARG A 380 10.85 -25.53 -29.25
C ARG A 380 10.83 -24.88 -27.87
N ILE A 381 9.95 -23.89 -27.65
CA ILE A 381 9.78 -23.19 -26.37
C ILE A 381 8.49 -23.66 -25.73
N GLU A 382 8.62 -24.39 -24.65
CA GLU A 382 7.50 -24.70 -23.76
C GLU A 382 7.26 -23.54 -22.79
N VAL A 383 5.99 -23.16 -22.57
CA VAL A 383 5.61 -22.07 -21.67
C VAL A 383 4.62 -22.64 -20.64
N GLU A 384 5.06 -22.71 -19.40
CA GLU A 384 4.31 -23.21 -18.25
C GLU A 384 4.14 -22.10 -17.20
N PHE A 385 3.18 -22.26 -16.28
CA PHE A 385 3.17 -21.45 -15.08
C PHE A 385 4.33 -21.83 -14.16
N ALA A 386 5.06 -20.85 -13.64
CA ALA A 386 6.15 -21.07 -12.68
C ALA A 386 5.62 -21.53 -11.31
N ARG A 387 4.42 -21.06 -10.95
CA ARG A 387 3.63 -21.46 -9.78
C ARG A 387 2.18 -21.57 -10.22
N ASN A 388 1.37 -22.31 -9.47
CA ASN A 388 -0.08 -22.32 -9.72
C ASN A 388 -0.61 -20.88 -9.63
N PRO A 389 -1.20 -20.32 -10.72
CA PRO A 389 -1.73 -18.95 -10.71
C PRO A 389 -2.93 -18.79 -9.75
N GLY A 390 -3.43 -19.91 -9.17
CA GLY A 390 -4.64 -19.91 -8.38
C GLY A 390 -5.89 -19.70 -9.25
N THR A 391 -7.04 -19.91 -8.65
CA THR A 391 -8.34 -19.57 -9.27
C THR A 391 -8.72 -18.11 -9.00
N PHE A 392 -7.89 -17.42 -8.23
CA PHE A 392 -8.18 -16.09 -7.71
C PHE A 392 -7.68 -15.02 -8.67
N GLN A 393 -8.62 -14.32 -9.29
CA GLN A 393 -8.37 -13.12 -10.07
C GLN A 393 -9.17 -11.98 -9.42
N PRO A 394 -8.53 -10.89 -8.96
CA PRO A 394 -9.27 -9.75 -8.45
C PRO A 394 -10.19 -9.22 -9.56
N ALA A 395 -11.48 -9.14 -9.24
CA ALA A 395 -12.41 -8.41 -10.08
C ALA A 395 -12.07 -6.91 -10.01
N PRO A 396 -12.29 -6.14 -11.08
CA PRO A 396 -12.19 -4.69 -11.00
C PRO A 396 -13.12 -4.18 -9.89
N ALA A 397 -12.57 -3.45 -8.91
CA ALA A 397 -13.35 -2.81 -7.86
C ALA A 397 -13.83 -1.42 -8.32
N GLU A 398 -14.99 -1.02 -7.82
CA GLU A 398 -15.50 0.33 -8.06
C GLU A 398 -14.69 1.34 -7.26
N TRP A 399 -14.26 2.44 -7.90
CA TRP A 399 -13.52 3.51 -7.25
C TRP A 399 -14.44 4.67 -6.79
N ASP A 400 -15.59 4.88 -7.44
CA ASP A 400 -16.53 5.97 -7.17
C ASP A 400 -17.46 5.59 -6.03
N THR A 401 -16.95 5.65 -4.79
CA THR A 401 -17.66 5.22 -3.58
C THR A 401 -17.66 6.30 -2.50
N GLU A 402 -18.53 6.13 -1.49
CA GLU A 402 -18.54 6.98 -0.28
C GLU A 402 -17.15 7.10 0.35
N LEU A 403 -16.40 5.99 0.41
CA LEU A 403 -15.07 5.98 1.01
C LEU A 403 -14.07 6.84 0.24
N PHE A 404 -14.01 6.72 -1.10
CA PHE A 404 -13.12 7.55 -1.91
C PHE A 404 -13.42 9.05 -1.73
N TRP A 405 -14.69 9.43 -1.78
CA TRP A 405 -15.06 10.84 -1.68
C TRP A 405 -14.88 11.40 -0.27
N THR A 406 -15.01 10.56 0.77
CA THR A 406 -14.67 10.95 2.14
C THR A 406 -13.17 11.21 2.26
N ILE A 407 -12.31 10.33 1.75
CA ILE A 407 -10.87 10.54 1.71
C ILE A 407 -10.53 11.85 0.96
N ASN A 408 -11.11 12.03 -0.23
CA ASN A 408 -10.89 13.23 -1.03
C ASN A 408 -11.28 14.52 -0.26
N SER A 409 -12.43 14.53 0.40
CA SER A 409 -12.91 15.68 1.18
C SER A 409 -11.97 15.99 2.34
N VAL A 410 -11.61 14.99 3.15
CA VAL A 410 -10.73 15.15 4.30
C VAL A 410 -9.35 15.68 3.88
N VAL A 411 -8.75 15.09 2.85
CA VAL A 411 -7.44 15.54 2.36
C VAL A 411 -7.51 16.96 1.81
N LYS A 412 -8.54 17.32 1.05
CA LYS A 412 -8.73 18.66 0.49
C LYS A 412 -9.00 19.72 1.55
N GLU A 413 -9.71 19.39 2.61
CA GLU A 413 -9.94 20.31 3.75
C GLU A 413 -8.66 20.56 4.54
N ALA A 414 -7.81 19.55 4.69
CA ALA A 414 -6.52 19.70 5.34
C ALA A 414 -5.49 20.42 4.45
N MET A 415 -5.55 20.18 3.13
CA MET A 415 -4.60 20.69 2.14
C MET A 415 -5.34 21.04 0.84
N GLU A 416 -5.75 22.30 0.68
CA GLU A 416 -6.58 22.77 -0.44
C GLU A 416 -5.98 22.47 -1.82
N ASP A 417 -4.65 22.56 -1.93
CA ASP A 417 -3.90 22.29 -3.16
C ASP A 417 -3.58 20.79 -3.41
N ALA A 418 -3.99 19.90 -2.50
CA ALA A 418 -3.79 18.48 -2.70
C ALA A 418 -4.64 17.93 -3.84
N VAL A 419 -4.11 16.95 -4.55
CA VAL A 419 -4.81 16.18 -5.59
C VAL A 419 -4.99 14.77 -5.06
N VAL A 420 -6.22 14.27 -5.03
CA VAL A 420 -6.53 12.89 -4.63
C VAL A 420 -7.00 12.13 -5.85
N VAL A 421 -6.42 10.98 -6.11
CA VAL A 421 -6.70 10.18 -7.31
C VAL A 421 -6.96 8.71 -6.95
N PRO A 422 -7.92 8.03 -7.60
CA PRO A 422 -7.98 6.59 -7.55
C PRO A 422 -6.79 6.03 -8.31
N SER A 423 -6.14 4.99 -7.83
CA SER A 423 -4.91 4.47 -8.43
C SER A 423 -4.89 2.95 -8.51
N MET A 424 -4.02 2.45 -9.39
CA MET A 424 -3.73 1.03 -9.57
C MET A 424 -2.42 0.69 -8.87
N THR A 425 -2.45 -0.16 -7.85
CA THR A 425 -1.24 -0.75 -7.28
C THR A 425 -0.65 -1.76 -8.26
N VAL A 426 0.64 -1.62 -8.56
CA VAL A 426 1.34 -2.54 -9.49
C VAL A 426 1.84 -3.81 -8.81
N GLY A 427 1.95 -3.79 -7.48
CA GLY A 427 2.15 -4.95 -6.61
C GLY A 427 0.84 -5.68 -6.30
N ALA A 428 0.87 -6.53 -5.29
CA ALA A 428 -0.31 -7.20 -4.74
C ALA A 428 -0.36 -6.89 -3.24
N THR A 429 -1.56 -6.74 -2.71
CA THR A 429 -1.86 -6.52 -1.29
C THR A 429 -2.95 -7.46 -0.83
N ASP A 430 -3.26 -7.50 0.44
CA ASP A 430 -4.35 -8.32 0.96
C ASP A 430 -5.75 -7.82 0.59
N ASN A 431 -5.86 -6.58 0.14
CA ASN A 431 -7.09 -6.03 -0.43
C ASN A 431 -7.70 -6.92 -1.53
N ARG A 432 -6.86 -7.67 -2.28
CA ARG A 432 -7.31 -8.58 -3.35
C ARG A 432 -8.33 -9.62 -2.87
N PHE A 433 -8.21 -10.11 -1.63
CA PHE A 433 -9.08 -11.15 -1.12
C PHE A 433 -10.49 -10.64 -0.79
N LEU A 434 -10.60 -9.40 -0.36
CA LEU A 434 -11.87 -8.72 -0.13
C LEU A 434 -12.49 -8.23 -1.43
N ARG A 435 -11.70 -7.64 -2.32
CA ARG A 435 -12.18 -7.25 -3.66
C ARG A 435 -12.78 -8.42 -4.43
N ALA A 436 -12.22 -9.63 -4.32
CA ALA A 436 -12.81 -10.82 -4.92
C ALA A 436 -14.15 -11.23 -4.32
N ARG A 437 -14.48 -10.73 -3.14
CA ARG A 437 -15.78 -10.89 -2.51
C ARG A 437 -16.73 -9.74 -2.80
N GLY A 438 -16.33 -8.81 -3.68
CA GLY A 438 -17.12 -7.65 -4.05
C GLY A 438 -17.11 -6.55 -2.98
N ILE A 439 -16.16 -6.58 -2.04
CA ILE A 439 -15.99 -5.55 -1.00
C ILE A 439 -15.01 -4.51 -1.53
N PRO A 440 -15.39 -3.21 -1.60
CA PRO A 440 -14.46 -2.12 -1.87
C PRO A 440 -13.40 -2.04 -0.78
N ALA A 441 -12.19 -2.49 -1.11
CA ALA A 441 -11.02 -2.51 -0.25
C ALA A 441 -9.98 -1.56 -0.84
N TYR A 442 -9.66 -0.48 -0.11
CA TYR A 442 -8.82 0.60 -0.59
C TYR A 442 -7.52 0.69 0.19
N GLY A 443 -6.43 0.81 -0.55
CA GLY A 443 -5.15 1.17 0.02
C GLY A 443 -5.04 2.68 0.22
N PHE A 444 -4.87 3.12 1.47
CA PHE A 444 -4.66 4.52 1.79
C PHE A 444 -3.79 4.69 3.03
N ILE A 445 -2.52 4.97 2.81
CA ILE A 445 -1.58 5.41 3.85
C ILE A 445 -1.48 6.93 3.72
N PRO A 446 -2.07 7.70 4.65
CA PRO A 446 -2.19 9.15 4.54
C PRO A 446 -0.88 9.89 4.83
N CYS A 447 0.20 9.49 4.14
CA CYS A 447 1.53 10.08 4.20
C CYS A 447 1.85 10.78 2.88
N LEU A 448 2.61 11.87 2.94
CA LEU A 448 3.17 12.54 1.77
C LEU A 448 4.65 12.18 1.67
N LEU A 449 4.93 11.00 1.12
CA LEU A 449 6.27 10.43 1.11
C LEU A 449 7.22 11.21 0.20
N SER A 450 8.43 11.42 0.69
CA SER A 450 9.57 11.83 -0.12
C SER A 450 10.08 10.66 -0.98
N PRO A 451 10.87 10.91 -2.01
CA PRO A 451 11.52 9.85 -2.76
C PRO A 451 12.41 8.93 -1.91
N GLU A 452 13.01 9.48 -0.84
CA GLU A 452 13.85 8.73 0.10
C GLU A 452 13.00 7.80 0.97
N GLU A 453 11.86 8.27 1.51
CA GLU A 453 10.91 7.43 2.25
C GLU A 453 10.36 6.32 1.34
N SER A 454 9.96 6.67 0.11
CA SER A 454 9.44 5.70 -0.86
C SER A 454 10.47 4.64 -1.26
N ALA A 455 11.77 4.96 -1.27
CA ALA A 455 12.84 3.99 -1.51
C ALA A 455 13.05 3.02 -0.34
N GLY A 456 12.46 3.32 0.82
CA GLY A 456 12.51 2.47 2.01
C GLY A 456 11.66 1.19 1.92
N PHE A 457 10.60 1.19 1.08
CA PHE A 457 9.80 -0.02 0.86
C PHE A 457 10.70 -1.19 0.46
N HIS A 458 10.75 -2.24 1.28
CA HIS A 458 11.64 -3.39 1.15
C HIS A 458 13.15 -3.03 1.03
N GLY A 459 13.50 -1.74 1.15
CA GLY A 459 14.87 -1.23 1.06
C GLY A 459 15.60 -1.26 2.40
N ASN A 460 16.86 -0.77 2.39
CA ASN A 460 17.63 -0.56 3.61
C ASN A 460 17.37 0.85 4.17
N ASN A 461 17.57 1.02 5.47
CA ASN A 461 17.35 2.30 6.17
C ASN A 461 15.92 2.83 6.00
N GLU A 462 14.94 1.94 6.00
CA GLU A 462 13.54 2.31 5.98
C GLU A 462 13.20 3.25 7.15
N PHE A 463 12.50 4.32 6.87
CA PHE A 463 12.07 5.29 7.88
C PHE A 463 10.77 5.97 7.49
N LEU A 464 10.05 6.43 8.50
CA LEU A 464 8.93 7.34 8.36
C LEU A 464 9.26 8.66 9.04
N THR A 465 8.96 9.79 8.42
CA THR A 465 9.11 11.09 9.10
C THR A 465 8.04 11.25 10.17
N ILE A 466 8.40 11.90 11.28
CA ILE A 466 7.45 12.18 12.38
C ILE A 466 6.31 13.07 11.88
N ASP A 467 6.57 13.98 10.95
CA ASP A 467 5.54 14.82 10.33
C ASP A 467 4.52 13.99 9.55
N ASN A 468 4.96 12.96 8.80
CA ASN A 468 4.08 12.03 8.11
C ASN A 468 3.27 11.16 9.09
N LEU A 469 3.87 10.68 10.17
CA LEU A 469 3.14 9.94 11.20
C LEU A 469 2.04 10.80 11.82
N ASN A 470 2.36 12.03 12.18
CA ASN A 470 1.43 12.99 12.80
C ASN A 470 0.27 13.32 11.86
N MET A 471 0.59 13.74 10.63
CA MET A 471 -0.41 14.02 9.58
C MET A 471 -1.26 12.79 9.28
N GLY A 472 -0.63 11.62 9.23
CA GLY A 472 -1.31 10.37 8.97
C GLY A 472 -2.33 10.00 10.05
N CYS A 473 -2.01 10.22 11.33
CA CYS A 473 -2.95 10.02 12.43
C CYS A 473 -4.16 10.97 12.34
N GLU A 474 -3.92 12.25 12.02
CA GLU A 474 -4.99 13.25 11.90
C GLU A 474 -5.93 12.93 10.72
N LEU A 475 -5.38 12.65 9.54
CA LEU A 475 -6.15 12.34 8.34
C LEU A 475 -6.90 11.00 8.49
N MET A 476 -6.24 9.96 9.01
CA MET A 476 -6.87 8.65 9.23
C MET A 476 -8.04 8.76 10.22
N TYR A 477 -7.85 9.46 11.33
CA TYR A 477 -8.93 9.68 12.30
C TYR A 477 -10.13 10.37 11.65
N GLU A 478 -9.90 11.44 10.89
CA GLU A 478 -11.00 12.20 10.31
C GLU A 478 -11.74 11.42 9.21
N VAL A 479 -11.02 10.63 8.40
CA VAL A 479 -11.63 9.71 7.42
C VAL A 479 -12.51 8.69 8.13
N VAL A 480 -11.96 7.98 9.12
CA VAL A 480 -12.69 6.92 9.84
C VAL A 480 -13.86 7.48 10.60
N ARG A 481 -13.71 8.63 11.24
CA ARG A 481 -14.77 9.32 11.96
C ARG A 481 -15.93 9.67 11.02
N ARG A 482 -15.68 10.28 9.84
CA ARG A 482 -16.73 10.66 8.87
C ARG A 482 -17.42 9.45 8.25
N MET A 483 -16.66 8.40 8.01
CA MET A 483 -17.23 7.15 7.48
C MET A 483 -18.15 6.46 8.48
N SER A 484 -17.92 6.66 9.77
CA SER A 484 -18.54 5.85 10.82
C SER A 484 -19.57 6.59 11.67
N ALA A 485 -19.56 7.93 11.69
CA ALA A 485 -20.47 8.77 12.50
C ALA A 485 -21.81 9.13 11.81
#